data_a5e0d3ed25db3a9d2d572a9642576825
#
_entry.id   a5e0d3ed25db3a9d2d572a9642576825
#
_cell.length_a   1.000
_cell.length_b   1.000
_cell.length_c   1.000
_cell.angle_alpha   90.00
_cell.angle_beta   90.00
_cell.angle_gamma   90.00
#
_symmetry.space_group_name_H-M   'P 1'
#
loop_
_entity.id
_entity.type
_entity.pdbx_description
1 polymer ?
#
loop_
_entity_poly.entity_id
_entity_poly.type
_entity_poly.pdbx_seq_one_letter_code
_entity_poly.pdbx_strand_id
1 'polypeptide(L)'
;MAVGATAIALLAAGCGSGDSDESSATSNTVVIGIAEPQHLIPSNTTETNGAEVLASLFYPLVDFDAKNNPVPVAAESITPDKTNKVWTVKLKPGFTFHNGEPVIAQNYVDAWNYGAYGPNGQGGSYFFSSIAGFADLQSEDPDGEEGPKTAPEPKAKKLTGLKAVDETTLEITLSAPFASFASLLGYTVFYPLPKAAFSSDGVLAEGFEDAIIGNGPFKMKGKWEHDAQVVVEKVADFKGQVPKVDGITWKIYQDDAAQYADLVAGNLDVQTQIPLESLASASADLGDRFQKSPNSGFQFVGFPTFQKEFSDVRVRQAISMAINRKEITDQVFLGAETPATSFVSPVVAGYRENTCGANCEYNPTEAKKLYDAAKGPAELKITYNADGPHKAWVDATCNQIKAALGVNCTGVGEPKFADLLTKVEKKQPVGLIRLGWIMDYPLMENYLGPLYATGGSSNYYGYSNTTFDELVQAGREAATPEEAIAKWQQAEDILAKEMPVIPLRNDQNVFGYSEKVSNVTVDLFQKVNLYEIEVVN
;
A
#
# COMPACT_ATOMS: atom_id res chain seq x y z
N MET A 1 60.66 -15.21 -40.67
CA MET A 1 61.93 -14.59 -40.24
C MET A 1 61.63 -13.75 -39.01
N ALA A 2 62.44 -14.03 -37.97
CA ALA A 2 62.71 -13.28 -36.74
C ALA A 2 61.56 -13.03 -35.73
N VAL A 3 61.50 -13.84 -34.83
CA VAL A 3 61.37 -13.95 -33.37
C VAL A 3 62.04 -12.77 -32.65
N GLY A 4 61.31 -12.14 -31.78
CA GLY A 4 61.78 -11.16 -30.82
C GLY A 4 61.12 -11.40 -29.45
N ALA A 5 61.74 -12.20 -28.59
CA ALA A 5 61.39 -12.39 -27.20
C ALA A 5 61.98 -11.25 -26.33
N THR A 6 61.15 -10.61 -25.52
CA THR A 6 61.66 -9.66 -24.52
C THR A 6 61.25 -10.18 -23.14
N ALA A 7 62.23 -10.56 -22.37
CA ALA A 7 62.14 -10.97 -20.96
C ALA A 7 61.92 -9.75 -20.06
N ILE A 8 60.99 -9.84 -19.11
CA ILE A 8 60.84 -8.87 -18.02
C ILE A 8 61.28 -9.55 -16.74
N ALA A 9 62.30 -8.93 -16.14
CA ALA A 9 62.95 -9.34 -14.89
C ALA A 9 62.05 -9.04 -13.68
N LEU A 10 61.91 -10.02 -12.79
CA LEU A 10 61.40 -9.84 -11.43
C LEU A 10 62.44 -9.10 -10.58
N LEU A 11 62.03 -8.01 -9.96
CA LEU A 11 62.69 -7.44 -8.83
C LEU A 11 61.87 -7.73 -7.57
N ALA A 12 62.37 -8.62 -6.75
CA ALA A 12 61.93 -8.84 -5.39
C ALA A 12 62.70 -7.87 -4.45
N ALA A 13 61.98 -7.09 -3.70
CA ALA A 13 62.44 -6.41 -2.48
C ALA A 13 61.20 -6.14 -1.64
N GLY A 14 61.03 -6.56 -0.47
CA GLY A 14 61.76 -6.58 0.75
C GLY A 14 60.73 -6.40 1.85
N CYS A 15 60.70 -7.27 2.83
CA CYS A 15 59.84 -7.30 4.01
C CYS A 15 59.69 -5.95 4.71
N GLY A 16 58.45 -5.60 5.03
CA GLY A 16 58.09 -4.63 6.06
C GLY A 16 56.86 -5.17 6.77
N SER A 17 57.07 -5.83 7.91
CA SER A 17 56.05 -6.23 8.86
C SER A 17 55.44 -4.96 9.47
N GLY A 18 54.20 -4.70 9.11
CA GLY A 18 53.30 -3.80 9.80
C GLY A 18 52.00 -4.56 10.02
N ASP A 19 51.86 -5.13 11.21
CA ASP A 19 50.56 -5.58 11.71
C ASP A 19 49.64 -4.35 11.78
N SER A 20 48.84 -4.17 10.76
CA SER A 20 47.60 -3.45 10.89
C SER A 20 46.51 -4.51 11.03
N ASP A 21 46.13 -4.78 12.27
CA ASP A 21 44.81 -5.35 12.59
C ASP A 21 43.77 -4.43 11.97
N GLU A 22 43.46 -4.58 10.68
CA GLU A 22 42.15 -4.29 10.17
C GLU A 22 41.24 -5.36 10.75
N SER A 23 40.73 -5.09 11.95
CA SER A 23 39.49 -5.71 12.37
C SER A 23 38.47 -5.40 11.26
N SER A 24 38.13 -6.40 10.48
CA SER A 24 36.98 -6.35 9.60
C SER A 24 35.77 -6.17 10.52
N ALA A 25 35.45 -4.92 10.88
CA ALA A 25 34.20 -4.60 11.51
C ALA A 25 33.14 -5.06 10.52
N THR A 26 32.46 -6.16 10.83
CA THR A 26 31.31 -6.62 10.10
C THR A 26 30.37 -5.42 10.00
N SER A 27 30.06 -5.02 8.78
CA SER A 27 29.19 -3.86 8.53
C SER A 27 27.84 -4.16 9.15
N ASN A 28 27.42 -3.37 10.16
CA ASN A 28 26.11 -3.50 10.80
C ASN A 28 25.02 -2.89 9.91
N THR A 29 24.98 -3.30 8.64
CA THR A 29 24.03 -2.83 7.61
C THR A 29 23.28 -4.00 7.02
N VAL A 30 22.05 -3.74 6.54
CA VAL A 30 21.12 -4.72 5.98
C VAL A 30 20.81 -4.38 4.54
N VAL A 31 20.73 -5.39 3.67
CA VAL A 31 20.30 -5.25 2.28
C VAL A 31 18.89 -5.80 2.15
N ILE A 32 17.94 -4.93 1.80
CA ILE A 32 16.52 -5.29 1.61
C ILE A 32 16.17 -5.13 0.13
N GLY A 33 15.55 -6.15 -0.45
CA GLY A 33 15.13 -6.12 -1.85
C GLY A 33 13.77 -5.45 -2.03
N ILE A 34 13.68 -4.56 -3.01
CA ILE A 34 12.45 -3.87 -3.41
C ILE A 34 12.35 -3.81 -4.94
N ALA A 35 11.17 -3.51 -5.47
CA ALA A 35 11.05 -3.02 -6.85
C ALA A 35 11.38 -1.51 -6.90
N GLU A 36 11.55 -0.97 -8.11
CA GLU A 36 11.78 0.47 -8.29
C GLU A 36 10.61 1.29 -7.73
N PRO A 37 10.82 2.18 -6.73
CA PRO A 37 9.81 3.11 -6.28
C PRO A 37 9.29 4.00 -7.43
N GLN A 38 8.00 4.27 -7.45
CA GLN A 38 7.46 5.23 -8.42
C GLN A 38 7.81 6.66 -8.02
N HIS A 39 7.72 6.94 -6.73
CA HIS A 39 8.00 8.24 -6.13
C HIS A 39 8.56 8.09 -4.72
N LEU A 40 9.39 9.05 -4.30
CA LEU A 40 9.84 9.22 -2.92
C LEU A 40 9.38 10.54 -2.28
N ILE A 41 8.30 11.15 -2.80
CA ILE A 41 7.64 12.30 -2.17
C ILE A 41 6.46 11.80 -1.34
N PRO A 42 6.35 12.13 -0.04
CA PRO A 42 5.30 11.63 0.85
C PRO A 42 3.88 11.73 0.28
N SER A 43 3.51 12.85 -0.32
CA SER A 43 2.18 13.05 -0.92
C SER A 43 1.99 12.39 -2.29
N ASN A 44 3.06 11.90 -2.93
CA ASN A 44 3.00 11.27 -4.26
C ASN A 44 3.25 9.77 -4.23
N THR A 45 3.79 9.25 -3.13
CA THR A 45 4.08 7.82 -2.95
C THR A 45 2.82 7.09 -2.51
N THR A 46 2.26 6.28 -3.39
CA THR A 46 1.01 5.51 -3.17
C THR A 46 1.21 4.00 -3.34
N GLU A 47 2.46 3.54 -3.43
CA GLU A 47 2.82 2.12 -3.57
C GLU A 47 3.79 1.67 -2.47
N THR A 48 3.87 0.35 -2.25
CA THR A 48 4.55 -0.24 -1.09
C THR A 48 6.05 0.02 -1.08
N ASN A 49 6.76 -0.10 -2.22
CA ASN A 49 8.22 0.01 -2.27
C ASN A 49 8.71 1.41 -1.89
N GLY A 50 8.09 2.45 -2.45
CA GLY A 50 8.38 3.84 -2.06
C GLY A 50 7.98 4.13 -0.62
N ALA A 51 6.85 3.57 -0.16
CA ALA A 51 6.40 3.73 1.23
C ALA A 51 7.34 3.06 2.24
N GLU A 52 7.98 1.93 1.91
CA GLU A 52 9.02 1.30 2.74
C GLU A 52 10.28 2.18 2.87
N VAL A 53 10.76 2.72 1.75
CA VAL A 53 11.90 3.66 1.76
C VAL A 53 11.56 4.89 2.60
N LEU A 54 10.38 5.50 2.38
CA LEU A 54 9.92 6.67 3.14
C LEU A 54 9.78 6.39 4.64
N ALA A 55 9.34 5.19 5.04
CA ALA A 55 9.24 4.81 6.45
C ALA A 55 10.61 4.77 7.15
N SER A 56 11.71 4.57 6.42
CA SER A 56 13.07 4.70 6.97
C SER A 56 13.50 6.16 7.14
N LEU A 57 13.06 7.04 6.23
CA LEU A 57 13.49 8.44 6.13
C LEU A 57 12.62 9.41 6.94
N PHE A 58 11.40 9.02 7.31
CA PHE A 58 10.47 9.86 8.05
C PHE A 58 10.01 9.20 9.34
N TYR A 59 9.56 10.04 10.28
CA TYR A 59 8.97 9.60 11.53
C TYR A 59 7.53 10.11 11.61
N PRO A 60 6.52 9.23 11.66
CA PRO A 60 5.12 9.60 11.54
C PRO A 60 4.62 10.35 12.78
N LEU A 61 3.45 11.02 12.68
CA LEU A 61 2.74 11.54 13.84
C LEU A 61 2.20 10.40 14.72
N VAL A 62 1.76 9.32 14.08
CA VAL A 62 1.10 8.16 14.68
C VAL A 62 1.73 6.88 14.15
N ASP A 63 1.91 5.92 15.04
CA ASP A 63 2.15 4.52 14.75
C ASP A 63 0.98 3.68 15.30
N PHE A 64 1.00 2.37 15.17
CA PHE A 64 -0.10 1.51 15.60
C PHE A 64 0.37 0.48 16.62
N ASP A 65 -0.46 0.24 17.66
CA ASP A 65 -0.22 -0.84 18.61
C ASP A 65 -0.62 -2.22 18.00
N ALA A 66 -0.36 -3.30 18.74
CA ALA A 66 -0.69 -4.66 18.31
C ALA A 66 -2.21 -4.91 18.06
N LYS A 67 -3.06 -3.96 18.42
CA LYS A 67 -4.51 -3.97 18.17
C LYS A 67 -4.93 -2.99 17.07
N ASN A 68 -3.96 -2.41 16.37
CA ASN A 68 -4.16 -1.38 15.37
C ASN A 68 -4.79 -0.07 15.90
N ASN A 69 -4.65 0.23 17.19
CA ASN A 69 -5.02 1.55 17.70
C ASN A 69 -3.93 2.56 17.39
N PRO A 70 -4.28 3.79 17.00
CA PRO A 70 -3.30 4.84 16.73
C PRO A 70 -2.58 5.27 18.03
N VAL A 71 -1.25 5.25 18.01
CA VAL A 71 -0.38 5.65 19.12
C VAL A 71 0.46 6.85 18.68
N PRO A 72 0.37 8.02 19.34
CA PRO A 72 1.20 9.16 19.02
C PRO A 72 2.70 8.87 19.21
N VAL A 73 3.52 9.13 18.17
CA VAL A 73 4.98 8.90 18.21
C VAL A 73 5.79 10.18 17.99
N ALA A 74 5.70 10.89 16.87
CA ALA A 74 6.24 12.24 16.75
C ALA A 74 5.33 13.29 17.41
N ALA A 75 4.03 13.00 17.51
CA ALA A 75 3.11 13.79 18.33
C ALA A 75 3.24 13.43 19.82
N GLU A 76 3.08 14.42 20.70
CA GLU A 76 2.87 14.25 22.14
C GLU A 76 1.41 13.84 22.40
N SER A 77 0.47 14.48 21.68
CA SER A 77 -0.95 14.18 21.77
C SER A 77 -1.69 14.55 20.49
N ILE A 78 -2.78 13.82 20.22
CA ILE A 78 -3.71 14.09 19.13
C ILE A 78 -5.11 14.00 19.72
N THR A 79 -5.80 15.15 19.82
CA THR A 79 -7.06 15.23 20.55
C THR A 79 -8.14 15.92 19.72
N PRO A 80 -9.35 15.31 19.60
CA PRO A 80 -10.49 15.96 18.98
C PRO A 80 -11.17 16.95 19.95
N ASP A 81 -11.92 17.87 19.38
CA ASP A 81 -12.96 18.58 20.11
C ASP A 81 -14.18 17.68 20.37
N LYS A 82 -15.20 18.19 21.05
CA LYS A 82 -16.42 17.43 21.37
C LYS A 82 -17.23 17.01 20.13
N THR A 83 -16.96 17.60 18.99
CA THR A 83 -17.68 17.33 17.74
C THR A 83 -16.91 16.39 16.81
N ASN A 84 -15.69 15.96 17.16
CA ASN A 84 -14.75 15.24 16.29
C ASN A 84 -14.45 15.97 14.98
N LYS A 85 -14.64 17.28 14.94
CA LYS A 85 -14.44 18.12 13.76
C LYS A 85 -13.17 18.94 13.80
N VAL A 86 -12.75 19.37 15.00
CA VAL A 86 -11.49 20.09 15.18
C VAL A 86 -10.53 19.23 15.97
N TRP A 87 -9.38 18.96 15.37
CA TRP A 87 -8.31 18.14 15.95
C TRP A 87 -7.10 18.99 16.28
N THR A 88 -6.56 18.81 17.47
CA THR A 88 -5.33 19.45 17.91
C THR A 88 -4.23 18.43 18.02
N VAL A 89 -3.15 18.62 17.24
CA VAL A 89 -1.92 17.83 17.30
C VAL A 89 -0.86 18.64 18.01
N LYS A 90 -0.32 18.10 19.11
CA LYS A 90 0.86 18.65 19.78
C LYS A 90 2.07 17.83 19.41
N LEU A 91 3.10 18.49 18.88
CA LEU A 91 4.36 17.85 18.50
C LEU A 91 5.27 17.69 19.72
N LYS A 92 5.98 16.57 19.79
CA LYS A 92 7.10 16.41 20.72
C LYS A 92 8.23 17.36 20.33
N PRO A 93 8.84 18.10 21.27
CA PRO A 93 9.92 19.01 20.96
C PRO A 93 11.23 18.28 20.63
N GLY A 94 12.10 18.95 19.87
CA GLY A 94 13.48 18.53 19.63
C GLY A 94 13.71 17.59 18.47
N PHE A 95 12.69 17.25 17.69
CA PHE A 95 12.90 16.60 16.39
C PHE A 95 13.45 17.58 15.37
N THR A 96 14.37 17.10 14.54
CA THR A 96 14.96 17.86 13.43
C THR A 96 14.89 17.06 12.15
N PHE A 97 14.84 17.74 11.03
CA PHE A 97 15.12 17.14 9.73
C PHE A 97 16.61 16.81 9.61
N HIS A 98 16.96 15.97 8.64
CA HIS A 98 18.34 15.50 8.42
C HIS A 98 19.32 16.63 8.06
N ASN A 99 18.84 17.78 7.61
CA ASN A 99 19.62 19.01 7.37
C ASN A 99 19.78 19.91 8.61
N GLY A 100 19.21 19.50 9.76
CA GLY A 100 19.26 20.25 11.01
C GLY A 100 18.13 21.27 11.22
N GLU A 101 17.23 21.47 10.24
CA GLU A 101 16.03 22.28 10.44
C GLU A 101 15.13 21.66 11.52
N PRO A 102 14.52 22.47 12.44
CA PRO A 102 13.57 21.95 13.40
C PRO A 102 12.28 21.46 12.72
N VAL A 103 11.70 20.36 13.22
CA VAL A 103 10.37 19.90 12.81
C VAL A 103 9.32 20.70 13.60
N ILE A 104 8.55 21.54 12.91
CA ILE A 104 7.53 22.40 13.49
C ILE A 104 6.17 22.20 12.79
N ALA A 105 5.10 22.67 13.41
CA ALA A 105 3.73 22.56 12.88
C ALA A 105 3.59 23.14 11.45
N GLN A 106 4.34 24.19 11.11
CA GLN A 106 4.31 24.79 9.78
C GLN A 106 4.81 23.83 8.69
N ASN A 107 5.72 22.91 9.00
CA ASN A 107 6.22 21.92 8.04
C ASN A 107 5.11 20.96 7.57
N TYR A 108 4.21 20.57 8.48
CA TYR A 108 3.03 19.77 8.14
C TYR A 108 2.03 20.60 7.31
N VAL A 109 1.77 21.85 7.70
CA VAL A 109 0.87 22.74 6.94
C VAL A 109 1.35 22.93 5.51
N ASP A 110 2.64 23.16 5.30
CA ASP A 110 3.20 23.40 3.97
C ASP A 110 3.20 22.12 3.12
N ALA A 111 3.61 20.97 3.70
CA ALA A 111 3.59 19.69 3.03
C ALA A 111 2.17 19.26 2.61
N TRP A 112 1.19 19.40 3.51
CA TRP A 112 -0.17 18.96 3.24
C TRP A 112 -0.90 19.91 2.27
N ASN A 113 -0.62 21.21 2.29
CA ASN A 113 -1.12 22.12 1.25
C ASN A 113 -0.52 21.79 -0.12
N TYR A 114 0.76 21.44 -0.19
CA TYR A 114 1.39 20.97 -1.43
C TYR A 114 0.71 19.71 -1.96
N GLY A 115 0.53 18.70 -1.09
CA GLY A 115 -0.11 17.43 -1.43
C GLY A 115 -1.58 17.55 -1.83
N ALA A 116 -2.30 18.49 -1.20
CA ALA A 116 -3.74 18.69 -1.45
C ALA A 116 -4.03 19.56 -2.69
N TYR A 117 -3.08 20.35 -3.17
CA TYR A 117 -3.32 21.27 -4.30
C TYR A 117 -3.37 20.50 -5.62
N GLY A 118 -4.55 20.39 -6.22
CA GLY A 118 -4.82 19.58 -7.42
C GLY A 118 -3.81 19.76 -8.56
N PRO A 119 -3.44 21.00 -8.95
CA PRO A 119 -2.43 21.21 -10.01
C PRO A 119 -1.04 20.64 -9.75
N ASN A 120 -0.71 20.26 -8.51
CA ASN A 120 0.55 19.57 -8.21
C ASN A 120 0.53 18.08 -8.59
N GLY A 121 -0.63 17.50 -8.95
CA GLY A 121 -0.75 16.14 -9.47
C GLY A 121 -0.30 15.05 -8.50
N GLN A 122 -0.45 15.27 -7.17
CA GLN A 122 0.03 14.33 -6.17
C GLN A 122 -0.93 13.14 -6.04
N GLY A 123 -0.45 11.91 -6.24
CA GLY A 123 -1.24 10.68 -6.20
C GLY A 123 -2.00 10.47 -4.88
N GLY A 124 -1.44 10.90 -3.75
CA GLY A 124 -2.06 10.84 -2.43
C GLY A 124 -2.96 12.03 -2.07
N SER A 125 -3.27 12.94 -3.00
CA SER A 125 -4.05 14.16 -2.73
C SER A 125 -5.41 13.88 -2.07
N TYR A 126 -6.08 12.80 -2.44
CA TYR A 126 -7.41 12.43 -1.93
C TYR A 126 -7.46 12.17 -0.41
N PHE A 127 -6.34 11.85 0.24
CA PHE A 127 -6.27 11.68 1.69
C PHE A 127 -6.59 12.96 2.46
N PHE A 128 -6.39 14.13 1.85
CA PHE A 128 -6.73 15.42 2.45
C PHE A 128 -8.19 15.81 2.27
N SER A 129 -9.01 15.00 1.58
CA SER A 129 -10.42 15.30 1.24
C SER A 129 -11.32 15.54 2.47
N SER A 130 -10.97 14.98 3.61
CA SER A 130 -11.68 15.22 4.87
C SER A 130 -11.36 16.58 5.51
N ILE A 131 -10.29 17.27 5.09
CA ILE A 131 -9.87 18.57 5.65
C ILE A 131 -10.65 19.70 4.98
N ALA A 132 -11.13 20.65 5.77
CA ALA A 132 -11.93 21.78 5.27
C ALA A 132 -11.16 22.60 4.21
N GLY A 133 -11.84 22.91 3.13
CA GLY A 133 -11.29 23.67 2.00
C GLY A 133 -10.71 22.81 0.87
N PHE A 134 -10.63 21.48 1.02
CA PHE A 134 -10.04 20.60 0.00
C PHE A 134 -10.70 20.76 -1.39
N ALA A 135 -12.03 20.77 -1.45
CA ALA A 135 -12.74 20.89 -2.73
C ALA A 135 -12.41 22.19 -3.51
N ASP A 136 -12.02 23.26 -2.81
CA ASP A 136 -11.63 24.52 -3.43
C ASP A 136 -10.20 24.50 -4.01
N LEU A 137 -9.41 23.48 -3.68
CA LEU A 137 -8.06 23.23 -4.22
C LEU A 137 -8.08 22.34 -5.46
N GLN A 138 -9.22 21.76 -5.78
CA GLN A 138 -9.39 20.90 -6.94
C GLN A 138 -9.92 21.71 -8.14
N SER A 139 -9.53 21.26 -9.32
CA SER A 139 -10.13 21.75 -10.56
C SER A 139 -10.35 20.55 -11.48
N GLU A 140 -11.53 20.47 -12.06
CA GLU A 140 -11.85 19.45 -13.04
C GLU A 140 -11.72 20.04 -14.44
N ASP A 141 -11.07 19.29 -15.31
CA ASP A 141 -11.04 19.62 -16.73
C ASP A 141 -12.45 19.41 -17.33
N PRO A 142 -13.08 20.47 -17.90
CA PRO A 142 -14.47 20.38 -18.30
C PRO A 142 -14.75 19.42 -19.47
N ASP A 143 -13.75 19.03 -20.23
CA ASP A 143 -13.86 18.14 -21.39
C ASP A 143 -12.83 16.99 -21.37
N GLY A 144 -12.09 16.82 -20.23
CA GLY A 144 -11.10 15.78 -20.00
C GLY A 144 -9.75 16.08 -20.67
N GLU A 145 -8.71 15.34 -20.31
CA GLU A 145 -7.33 15.56 -20.73
C GLU A 145 -7.14 15.59 -22.27
N GLU A 146 -8.00 14.91 -23.03
CA GLU A 146 -7.95 14.88 -24.50
C GLU A 146 -8.71 16.05 -25.15
N GLY A 147 -9.41 16.87 -24.35
CA GLY A 147 -10.20 18.00 -24.84
C GLY A 147 -9.36 19.25 -25.11
N PRO A 148 -9.93 20.24 -25.84
CA PRO A 148 -9.24 21.49 -26.13
C PRO A 148 -9.21 22.49 -24.96
N LYS A 149 -9.94 22.25 -23.88
CA LYS A 149 -9.96 23.14 -22.72
C LYS A 149 -8.95 22.66 -21.68
N THR A 150 -8.46 23.56 -20.91
CA THR A 150 -7.61 23.25 -19.75
C THR A 150 -8.44 23.39 -18.47
N ALA A 151 -8.10 22.63 -17.45
CA ALA A 151 -8.70 22.78 -16.13
C ALA A 151 -8.57 24.24 -15.65
N PRO A 152 -9.63 24.87 -15.10
CA PRO A 152 -9.55 26.20 -14.57
C PRO A 152 -8.63 26.23 -13.33
N GLU A 153 -8.07 27.39 -13.00
CA GLU A 153 -7.36 27.55 -11.73
C GLU A 153 -8.29 27.21 -10.56
N PRO A 154 -7.82 26.45 -9.53
CA PRO A 154 -8.57 26.21 -8.31
C PRO A 154 -8.98 27.51 -7.61
N LYS A 155 -10.09 27.49 -6.86
CA LYS A 155 -10.61 28.64 -6.13
C LYS A 155 -9.69 29.09 -4.99
N ALA A 156 -8.89 28.17 -4.44
CA ALA A 156 -7.94 28.41 -3.37
C ALA A 156 -6.63 27.65 -3.62
N LYS A 157 -5.56 28.07 -2.94
CA LYS A 157 -4.23 27.42 -2.99
C LYS A 157 -3.86 26.72 -1.69
N LYS A 158 -4.66 26.88 -0.62
CA LYS A 158 -4.39 26.30 0.70
C LYS A 158 -5.68 25.82 1.33
N LEU A 159 -5.57 24.72 2.07
CA LEU A 159 -6.64 24.19 2.90
C LEU A 159 -7.02 25.20 3.99
N THR A 160 -8.29 25.53 4.09
CA THR A 160 -8.80 26.44 5.13
C THR A 160 -8.82 25.80 6.51
N GLY A 161 -8.80 24.45 6.55
CA GLY A 161 -8.80 23.66 7.77
C GLY A 161 -7.45 23.44 8.41
N LEU A 162 -6.34 23.96 7.87
CA LEU A 162 -5.00 23.77 8.46
C LEU A 162 -4.46 25.05 9.06
N LYS A 163 -3.94 24.95 10.29
CA LYS A 163 -3.34 26.09 10.99
C LYS A 163 -2.20 25.65 11.91
N ALA A 164 -1.00 26.16 11.69
CA ALA A 164 0.04 26.16 12.70
C ALA A 164 -0.30 27.26 13.73
N VAL A 165 -0.73 26.84 14.92
CA VAL A 165 -1.11 27.77 16.01
C VAL A 165 0.15 28.36 16.63
N ASP A 166 1.16 27.52 16.83
CA ASP A 166 2.52 27.85 17.23
C ASP A 166 3.49 26.82 16.63
N GLU A 167 4.77 26.84 16.98
CA GLU A 167 5.78 25.93 16.43
C GLU A 167 5.47 24.45 16.71
N THR A 168 4.77 24.14 17.79
CA THR A 168 4.50 22.76 18.23
C THR A 168 3.04 22.34 18.15
N THR A 169 2.15 23.25 17.76
CA THR A 169 0.70 23.00 17.76
C THR A 169 0.11 23.17 16.37
N LEU A 170 -0.40 22.08 15.82
CA LEU A 170 -1.16 22.04 14.57
C LEU A 170 -2.65 21.84 14.89
N GLU A 171 -3.51 22.72 14.37
CA GLU A 171 -4.96 22.60 14.41
C GLU A 171 -5.47 22.18 13.03
N ILE A 172 -6.32 21.15 13.02
CA ILE A 172 -6.89 20.56 11.81
C ILE A 172 -8.41 20.63 11.93
N THR A 173 -9.07 21.39 11.06
CA THR A 173 -10.53 21.44 10.97
C THR A 173 -10.99 20.56 9.81
N LEU A 174 -11.86 19.60 10.08
CA LEU A 174 -12.45 18.71 9.09
C LEU A 174 -13.71 19.33 8.47
N SER A 175 -14.05 18.90 7.26
CA SER A 175 -15.29 19.28 6.57
C SER A 175 -16.53 18.69 7.27
N ALA A 176 -16.40 17.48 7.82
CA ALA A 176 -17.41 16.78 8.62
C ALA A 176 -16.75 16.10 9.85
N PRO A 177 -17.50 15.72 10.89
CA PRO A 177 -16.97 14.95 12.01
C PRO A 177 -16.31 13.65 11.54
N PHE A 178 -15.20 13.26 12.17
CA PHE A 178 -14.55 11.96 11.93
C PHE A 178 -13.81 11.50 13.20
N ALA A 179 -14.45 10.63 14.00
CA ALA A 179 -13.91 10.17 15.30
C ALA A 179 -12.61 9.39 15.17
N SER A 180 -12.38 8.70 14.07
CA SER A 180 -11.18 7.89 13.82
C SER A 180 -10.10 8.62 13.00
N PHE A 181 -10.17 9.94 12.86
CA PHE A 181 -9.24 10.71 12.02
C PHE A 181 -7.76 10.53 12.41
N ALA A 182 -7.46 10.31 13.70
CA ALA A 182 -6.10 10.06 14.15
C ALA A 182 -5.44 8.86 13.45
N SER A 183 -6.23 7.85 13.05
CA SER A 183 -5.70 6.66 12.35
C SER A 183 -5.15 6.98 10.95
N LEU A 184 -5.58 8.06 10.32
CA LEU A 184 -5.04 8.47 9.01
C LEU A 184 -3.62 9.05 9.14
N LEU A 185 -3.31 9.67 10.28
CA LEU A 185 -2.07 10.44 10.48
C LEU A 185 -0.81 9.57 10.58
N GLY A 186 -0.95 8.25 10.54
CA GLY A 186 0.16 7.30 10.42
C GLY A 186 0.61 7.03 8.98
N TYR A 187 -0.21 7.39 8.00
CA TYR A 187 0.10 7.13 6.59
C TYR A 187 1.13 8.11 6.03
N THR A 188 1.93 7.66 5.07
CA THR A 188 3.07 8.40 4.50
C THR A 188 2.70 9.80 4.01
N VAL A 189 1.53 9.98 3.44
CA VAL A 189 1.04 11.24 2.90
C VAL A 189 1.03 12.39 3.93
N PHE A 190 0.93 12.05 5.22
CA PHE A 190 0.90 13.00 6.33
C PHE A 190 2.29 13.32 6.92
N TYR A 191 3.38 12.87 6.30
CA TYR A 191 4.72 13.23 6.74
C TYR A 191 5.03 14.71 6.48
N PRO A 192 5.85 15.35 7.33
CA PRO A 192 6.23 16.76 7.15
C PRO A 192 7.34 16.89 6.11
N LEU A 193 7.45 18.04 5.48
CA LEU A 193 8.57 18.39 4.62
C LEU A 193 9.35 19.59 5.19
N PRO A 194 10.70 19.60 5.09
CA PRO A 194 11.50 20.74 5.51
C PRO A 194 11.25 21.93 4.59
N LYS A 195 11.57 23.14 5.05
CA LYS A 195 11.49 24.32 4.20
C LYS A 195 12.36 24.19 2.94
N ALA A 196 13.50 23.49 3.05
CA ALA A 196 14.40 23.20 1.94
C ALA A 196 13.76 22.33 0.82
N ALA A 197 12.62 21.68 1.07
CA ALA A 197 11.88 20.94 0.04
C ALA A 197 11.26 21.88 -1.02
N PHE A 198 11.11 23.15 -0.72
CA PHE A 198 10.42 24.09 -1.60
C PHE A 198 11.38 25.18 -2.11
N SER A 199 11.41 25.40 -3.43
CA SER A 199 12.20 26.46 -4.08
C SER A 199 11.49 27.81 -4.06
N SER A 200 10.17 27.80 -4.04
CA SER A 200 9.28 28.96 -3.93
C SER A 200 7.95 28.52 -3.33
N ASP A 201 7.04 29.45 -3.09
CA ASP A 201 5.74 29.15 -2.46
C ASP A 201 4.98 28.04 -3.20
N GLY A 202 5.04 26.82 -2.64
CA GLY A 202 4.31 25.66 -3.11
C GLY A 202 4.93 24.92 -4.30
N VAL A 203 6.17 25.23 -4.71
CA VAL A 203 6.89 24.51 -5.75
C VAL A 203 7.99 23.65 -5.13
N LEU A 204 7.98 22.36 -5.45
CA LEU A 204 9.02 21.43 -4.99
C LEU A 204 10.37 21.78 -5.64
N ALA A 205 11.45 21.74 -4.85
CA ALA A 205 12.79 22.02 -5.34
C ALA A 205 13.24 20.94 -6.33
N GLU A 206 13.89 21.34 -7.42
CA GLU A 206 14.43 20.42 -8.41
C GLU A 206 15.40 19.42 -7.77
N GLY A 207 15.21 18.12 -8.08
CA GLY A 207 16.04 17.02 -7.56
C GLY A 207 15.84 16.71 -6.06
N PHE A 208 14.84 17.30 -5.39
CA PHE A 208 14.56 17.00 -3.98
C PHE A 208 14.15 15.53 -3.79
N GLU A 209 13.42 14.95 -4.74
CA GLU A 209 12.99 13.55 -4.70
C GLU A 209 14.16 12.57 -4.71
N ASP A 210 15.22 12.86 -5.49
CA ASP A 210 16.42 11.99 -5.55
C ASP A 210 17.29 12.07 -4.28
N ALA A 211 17.19 13.15 -3.53
CA ALA A 211 17.99 13.39 -2.32
C ALA A 211 17.10 13.90 -1.19
N ILE A 212 16.07 13.14 -0.87
CA ILE A 212 15.03 13.55 0.06
C ILE A 212 15.58 13.78 1.47
N ILE A 213 15.10 14.83 2.10
CA ILE A 213 15.45 15.22 3.47
C ILE A 213 14.23 14.93 4.35
N GLY A 214 14.31 13.85 5.11
CA GLY A 214 13.28 13.46 6.07
C GLY A 214 13.62 13.87 7.50
N ASN A 215 12.81 13.36 8.45
CA ASN A 215 12.95 13.54 9.89
C ASN A 215 13.00 12.21 10.66
N GLY A 216 13.29 11.12 9.96
CA GLY A 216 13.25 9.75 10.47
C GLY A 216 14.58 9.25 11.05
N PRO A 217 14.59 7.94 11.43
CA PRO A 217 15.74 7.30 12.05
C PRO A 217 16.93 7.08 11.12
N PHE A 218 16.69 7.08 9.81
CA PHE A 218 17.74 7.01 8.79
C PHE A 218 17.66 8.24 7.88
N LYS A 219 18.78 8.58 7.28
CA LYS A 219 18.92 9.63 6.26
C LYS A 219 19.56 9.08 5.00
N MET A 220 19.30 9.71 3.87
CA MET A 220 19.94 9.37 2.60
C MET A 220 21.46 9.42 2.71
N LYS A 221 22.12 8.39 2.19
CA LYS A 221 23.57 8.36 1.95
C LYS A 221 23.81 8.45 0.45
N GLY A 222 23.94 9.67 -0.05
CA GLY A 222 24.00 9.94 -1.49
C GLY A 222 22.63 10.32 -2.06
N LYS A 223 22.33 9.77 -3.22
CA LYS A 223 21.08 9.99 -3.95
C LYS A 223 20.41 8.66 -4.27
N TRP A 224 19.14 8.70 -4.64
CA TRP A 224 18.46 7.57 -5.27
C TRP A 224 19.16 7.24 -6.59
N GLU A 225 19.71 6.04 -6.68
CA GLU A 225 20.31 5.48 -7.89
C GLU A 225 19.23 4.63 -8.58
N HIS A 226 18.50 5.25 -9.50
CA HIS A 226 17.40 4.60 -10.22
C HIS A 226 17.80 3.27 -10.83
N ASP A 227 16.91 2.28 -10.79
CA ASP A 227 17.13 0.89 -11.24
C ASP A 227 18.27 0.15 -10.51
N ALA A 228 18.83 0.71 -9.44
CA ALA A 228 19.94 0.13 -8.70
C ALA A 228 19.68 0.07 -7.19
N GLN A 229 19.61 1.21 -6.50
CA GLN A 229 19.49 1.23 -5.05
C GLN A 229 19.13 2.58 -4.45
N VAL A 230 18.61 2.54 -3.22
CA VAL A 230 18.58 3.67 -2.28
C VAL A 230 19.38 3.28 -1.05
N VAL A 231 20.41 4.05 -0.69
CA VAL A 231 21.23 3.78 0.50
C VAL A 231 20.92 4.79 1.58
N VAL A 232 20.67 4.29 2.80
CA VAL A 232 20.40 5.13 3.97
C VAL A 232 21.32 4.75 5.14
N GLU A 233 21.67 5.74 5.97
CA GLU A 233 22.50 5.57 7.16
C GLU A 233 21.76 6.08 8.41
N LYS A 234 22.01 5.46 9.56
CA LYS A 234 21.38 5.80 10.84
C LYS A 234 21.70 7.23 11.27
N VAL A 235 20.71 7.93 11.78
CA VAL A 235 20.86 9.24 12.41
C VAL A 235 21.28 9.06 13.86
N ALA A 236 22.50 9.49 14.20
CA ALA A 236 23.10 9.23 15.52
C ALA A 236 22.30 9.83 16.70
N ASP A 237 21.74 11.03 16.52
CA ASP A 237 21.05 11.78 17.59
C ASP A 237 19.51 11.75 17.43
N PHE A 238 18.99 10.72 16.74
CA PHE A 238 17.55 10.58 16.53
C PHE A 238 16.77 10.50 17.85
N LYS A 239 15.66 11.22 17.96
CA LYS A 239 14.89 11.38 19.22
C LYS A 239 13.73 10.39 19.37
N GLY A 240 13.42 9.61 18.33
CA GLY A 240 12.40 8.57 18.37
C GLY A 240 12.97 7.20 18.75
N GLN A 241 12.31 6.14 18.33
CA GLN A 241 12.80 4.77 18.49
C GLN A 241 14.06 4.58 17.63
N VAL A 242 15.14 4.09 18.25
CA VAL A 242 16.45 3.95 17.59
C VAL A 242 16.59 2.56 16.96
N PRO A 243 16.86 2.45 15.66
CA PRO A 243 17.14 1.18 15.00
C PRO A 243 18.42 0.50 15.54
N LYS A 244 18.47 -0.83 15.48
CA LYS A 244 19.65 -1.61 15.91
C LYS A 244 20.74 -1.63 14.85
N VAL A 245 20.39 -1.55 13.57
CA VAL A 245 21.32 -1.52 12.44
C VAL A 245 21.80 -0.10 12.14
N ASP A 246 22.96 0.04 11.49
CA ASP A 246 23.59 1.34 11.22
C ASP A 246 23.27 1.90 9.83
N GLY A 247 22.65 1.09 8.97
CA GLY A 247 22.23 1.51 7.64
C GLY A 247 21.45 0.42 6.91
N ILE A 248 20.77 0.84 5.83
CA ILE A 248 20.01 -0.05 4.96
C ILE A 248 20.38 0.27 3.52
N THR A 249 20.57 -0.77 2.73
CA THR A 249 20.58 -0.68 1.27
C THR A 249 19.30 -1.27 0.73
N TRP A 250 18.42 -0.43 0.21
CA TRP A 250 17.24 -0.82 -0.55
C TRP A 250 17.72 -1.17 -1.96
N LYS A 251 17.93 -2.47 -2.23
CA LYS A 251 18.43 -2.95 -3.53
C LYS A 251 17.26 -3.15 -4.47
N ILE A 252 17.30 -2.51 -5.63
CA ILE A 252 16.22 -2.52 -6.61
C ILE A 252 16.37 -3.72 -7.55
N TYR A 253 15.28 -4.46 -7.71
CA TYR A 253 15.17 -5.59 -8.60
C TYR A 253 14.05 -5.39 -9.61
N GLN A 254 14.26 -5.84 -10.84
CA GLN A 254 13.26 -5.84 -11.90
C GLN A 254 12.44 -7.16 -11.93
N ASP A 255 12.88 -8.17 -11.15
CA ASP A 255 12.34 -9.52 -11.19
C ASP A 255 12.44 -10.17 -9.81
N ASP A 256 11.31 -10.65 -9.28
CA ASP A 256 11.23 -11.26 -7.94
C ASP A 256 11.99 -12.59 -7.83
N ALA A 257 12.13 -13.33 -8.93
CA ALA A 257 12.89 -14.59 -8.93
C ALA A 257 14.40 -14.33 -8.85
N ALA A 258 14.90 -13.26 -9.48
CA ALA A 258 16.29 -12.81 -9.32
C ALA A 258 16.55 -12.35 -7.88
N GLN A 259 15.61 -11.64 -7.27
CA GLN A 259 15.66 -11.25 -5.86
C GLN A 259 15.72 -12.49 -4.94
N TYR A 260 14.89 -13.50 -5.20
CA TYR A 260 14.88 -14.75 -4.44
C TYR A 260 16.20 -15.54 -4.60
N ALA A 261 16.75 -15.59 -5.79
CA ALA A 261 18.03 -16.23 -6.03
C ALA A 261 19.18 -15.56 -5.23
N ASP A 262 19.19 -14.23 -5.16
CA ASP A 262 20.14 -13.48 -4.35
C ASP A 262 19.94 -13.70 -2.84
N LEU A 263 18.71 -13.83 -2.38
CA LEU A 263 18.40 -14.19 -0.99
C LEU A 263 18.98 -15.56 -0.62
N VAL A 264 18.72 -16.57 -1.43
CA VAL A 264 19.21 -17.96 -1.21
C VAL A 264 20.73 -18.00 -1.28
N ALA A 265 21.35 -17.22 -2.16
CA ALA A 265 22.81 -17.11 -2.28
C ALA A 265 23.46 -16.27 -1.17
N GLY A 266 22.69 -15.58 -0.32
CA GLY A 266 23.20 -14.72 0.76
C GLY A 266 23.73 -13.37 0.27
N ASN A 267 23.33 -12.91 -0.93
CA ASN A 267 23.62 -11.60 -1.51
C ASN A 267 22.53 -10.56 -1.20
N LEU A 268 21.42 -11.00 -0.62
CA LEU A 268 20.32 -10.21 -0.13
C LEU A 268 19.98 -10.66 1.29
N ASP A 269 19.59 -9.74 2.17
CA ASP A 269 19.30 -10.08 3.56
C ASP A 269 17.80 -10.26 3.81
N VAL A 270 16.94 -9.52 3.14
CA VAL A 270 15.47 -9.63 3.31
C VAL A 270 14.75 -9.50 1.96
N GLN A 271 13.82 -10.41 1.72
CA GLN A 271 12.81 -10.31 0.66
C GLN A 271 11.41 -10.39 1.29
N THR A 272 10.60 -9.35 1.14
CA THR A 272 9.28 -9.20 1.78
C THR A 272 8.18 -10.02 1.10
N GLN A 273 8.38 -10.43 -0.15
CA GLN A 273 7.46 -11.28 -0.91
C GLN A 273 8.21 -12.38 -1.66
N ILE A 274 8.08 -13.62 -1.20
CA ILE A 274 8.62 -14.78 -1.93
C ILE A 274 7.74 -15.05 -3.16
N PRO A 275 8.31 -15.11 -4.36
CA PRO A 275 7.53 -15.32 -5.58
C PRO A 275 6.80 -16.67 -5.58
N LEU A 276 5.62 -16.69 -6.21
CA LEU A 276 4.71 -17.84 -6.19
C LEU A 276 5.38 -19.15 -6.65
N GLU A 277 6.21 -19.08 -7.68
CA GLU A 277 6.95 -20.23 -8.22
C GLU A 277 8.00 -20.78 -7.26
N SER A 278 8.50 -19.98 -6.32
CA SER A 278 9.50 -20.38 -5.31
C SER A 278 8.87 -20.90 -4.01
N LEU A 279 7.57 -20.71 -3.79
CA LEU A 279 6.90 -21.13 -2.55
C LEU A 279 7.08 -22.61 -2.22
N ALA A 280 7.10 -23.46 -3.24
CA ALA A 280 7.24 -24.91 -3.04
C ALA A 280 8.62 -25.31 -2.49
N SER A 281 9.69 -24.58 -2.82
CA SER A 281 11.05 -24.84 -2.35
C SER A 281 11.46 -23.98 -1.15
N ALA A 282 10.79 -22.86 -0.91
CA ALA A 282 11.21 -21.83 0.05
C ALA A 282 11.47 -22.37 1.48
N SER A 283 10.64 -23.31 1.94
CA SER A 283 10.85 -23.94 3.25
C SER A 283 12.09 -24.83 3.30
N ALA A 284 12.48 -25.45 2.19
CA ALA A 284 13.71 -26.24 2.11
C ALA A 284 14.95 -25.36 1.97
N ASP A 285 14.84 -24.26 1.21
CA ASP A 285 15.95 -23.35 0.93
C ASP A 285 16.29 -22.47 2.14
N LEU A 286 15.28 -22.01 2.89
CA LEU A 286 15.42 -21.03 3.97
C LEU A 286 15.22 -21.61 5.38
N GLY A 287 14.59 -22.80 5.53
CA GLY A 287 14.25 -23.36 6.83
C GLY A 287 13.37 -22.44 7.66
N ASP A 288 13.75 -22.20 8.93
CA ASP A 288 13.02 -21.32 9.86
C ASP A 288 13.08 -19.82 9.45
N ARG A 289 13.87 -19.46 8.46
CA ARG A 289 13.96 -18.10 7.90
C ARG A 289 12.88 -17.82 6.84
N PHE A 290 12.14 -18.83 6.42
CA PHE A 290 10.91 -18.70 5.64
C PHE A 290 9.74 -18.49 6.58
N GLN A 291 9.09 -17.34 6.50
CA GLN A 291 8.07 -16.90 7.44
C GLN A 291 6.77 -16.48 6.75
N LYS A 292 5.68 -16.57 7.50
CA LYS A 292 4.36 -16.07 7.12
C LYS A 292 3.80 -15.23 8.25
N SER A 293 3.19 -14.09 7.92
CA SER A 293 2.45 -13.27 8.87
C SER A 293 1.19 -12.67 8.23
N PRO A 294 0.20 -12.26 9.02
CA PRO A 294 -0.98 -11.56 8.48
C PRO A 294 -0.58 -10.29 7.73
N ASN A 295 -1.34 -9.97 6.67
CA ASN A 295 -1.28 -8.69 6.01
C ASN A 295 -2.70 -8.17 5.71
N SER A 296 -2.81 -6.93 5.27
CA SER A 296 -4.10 -6.30 5.05
C SER A 296 -4.68 -6.51 3.65
N GLY A 297 -3.97 -7.23 2.79
CA GLY A 297 -4.37 -7.44 1.41
C GLY A 297 -5.68 -8.21 1.27
N PHE A 298 -6.55 -7.68 0.44
CA PHE A 298 -7.84 -8.25 0.09
C PHE A 298 -7.98 -8.29 -1.43
N GLN A 299 -8.09 -9.48 -2.00
CA GLN A 299 -8.19 -9.70 -3.43
C GLN A 299 -9.61 -10.12 -3.81
N PHE A 300 -10.13 -9.50 -4.87
CA PHE A 300 -11.50 -9.70 -5.30
C PHE A 300 -11.68 -9.58 -6.81
N VAL A 301 -12.84 -9.97 -7.29
CA VAL A 301 -13.25 -9.79 -8.69
C VAL A 301 -14.50 -8.91 -8.71
N GLY A 302 -14.40 -7.73 -9.31
CA GLY A 302 -15.47 -6.75 -9.40
C GLY A 302 -16.46 -7.07 -10.54
N PHE A 303 -17.74 -6.84 -10.30
CA PHE A 303 -18.78 -6.90 -11.34
C PHE A 303 -19.02 -5.51 -11.90
N PRO A 304 -18.83 -5.25 -13.19
CA PRO A 304 -19.22 -3.97 -13.79
C PRO A 304 -20.75 -3.81 -13.77
N THR A 305 -21.27 -3.31 -12.64
CA THR A 305 -22.72 -3.25 -12.36
C THR A 305 -23.49 -2.35 -13.33
N PHE A 306 -22.79 -1.48 -14.05
CA PHE A 306 -23.34 -0.68 -15.14
C PHE A 306 -23.62 -1.48 -16.43
N GLN A 307 -23.10 -2.71 -16.53
CA GLN A 307 -23.39 -3.60 -17.65
C GLN A 307 -24.62 -4.44 -17.34
N LYS A 308 -25.54 -4.51 -18.31
CA LYS A 308 -26.84 -5.14 -18.12
C LYS A 308 -26.78 -6.60 -17.67
N GLU A 309 -25.80 -7.35 -18.16
CA GLU A 309 -25.58 -8.77 -17.85
C GLU A 309 -25.25 -9.01 -16.37
N PHE A 310 -24.72 -8.01 -15.65
CA PHE A 310 -24.39 -8.10 -14.22
C PHE A 310 -25.34 -7.28 -13.33
N SER A 311 -26.43 -6.72 -13.88
CA SER A 311 -27.41 -5.94 -13.11
C SER A 311 -28.26 -6.81 -12.16
N ASP A 312 -28.54 -8.07 -12.55
CA ASP A 312 -29.27 -9.00 -11.69
C ASP A 312 -28.34 -9.60 -10.61
N VAL A 313 -28.65 -9.32 -9.35
CA VAL A 313 -27.89 -9.82 -8.21
C VAL A 313 -27.73 -11.35 -8.18
N ARG A 314 -28.75 -12.08 -8.68
CA ARG A 314 -28.71 -13.55 -8.72
C ARG A 314 -27.61 -14.07 -9.62
N VAL A 315 -27.28 -13.36 -10.71
CA VAL A 315 -26.13 -13.69 -11.57
C VAL A 315 -24.83 -13.56 -10.79
N ARG A 316 -24.66 -12.46 -10.05
CA ARG A 316 -23.46 -12.19 -9.25
C ARG A 316 -23.29 -13.22 -8.12
N GLN A 317 -24.36 -13.50 -7.40
CA GLN A 317 -24.38 -14.52 -6.35
C GLN A 317 -24.03 -15.90 -6.90
N ALA A 318 -24.64 -16.31 -8.02
CA ALA A 318 -24.38 -17.60 -8.65
C ALA A 318 -22.92 -17.75 -9.08
N ILE A 319 -22.33 -16.75 -9.70
CA ILE A 319 -20.91 -16.77 -10.09
C ILE A 319 -20.00 -16.92 -8.85
N SER A 320 -20.31 -16.20 -7.76
CA SER A 320 -19.55 -16.29 -6.52
C SER A 320 -19.62 -17.69 -5.88
N MET A 321 -20.83 -18.32 -5.85
CA MET A 321 -21.04 -19.67 -5.31
C MET A 321 -20.42 -20.77 -6.18
N ALA A 322 -20.10 -20.47 -7.45
CA ALA A 322 -19.43 -21.39 -8.37
C ALA A 322 -17.91 -21.55 -8.10
N ILE A 323 -17.34 -20.73 -7.21
CA ILE A 323 -15.89 -20.65 -6.97
C ILE A 323 -15.52 -21.32 -5.65
N ASN A 324 -14.70 -22.36 -5.73
CA ASN A 324 -14.07 -23.01 -4.57
C ASN A 324 -12.80 -22.25 -4.19
N ARG A 325 -12.95 -21.23 -3.34
CA ARG A 325 -11.86 -20.35 -2.89
C ARG A 325 -10.73 -21.14 -2.21
N LYS A 326 -11.12 -22.13 -1.38
CA LYS A 326 -10.14 -22.97 -0.67
C LYS A 326 -9.26 -23.77 -1.63
N GLU A 327 -9.84 -24.32 -2.68
CA GLU A 327 -9.07 -25.04 -3.68
C GLU A 327 -8.07 -24.12 -4.41
N ILE A 328 -8.46 -22.89 -4.72
CA ILE A 328 -7.57 -21.89 -5.33
C ILE A 328 -6.43 -21.55 -4.37
N THR A 329 -6.72 -21.22 -3.09
CA THR A 329 -5.67 -20.88 -2.12
C THR A 329 -4.74 -22.04 -1.81
N ASP A 330 -5.26 -23.29 -1.74
CA ASP A 330 -4.45 -24.46 -1.48
C ASP A 330 -3.57 -24.88 -2.67
N GLN A 331 -4.12 -24.85 -3.90
CA GLN A 331 -3.43 -25.40 -5.07
C GLN A 331 -2.61 -24.39 -5.85
N VAL A 332 -3.09 -23.15 -5.95
CA VAL A 332 -2.37 -22.10 -6.68
C VAL A 332 -1.40 -21.39 -5.76
N PHE A 333 -1.84 -21.04 -4.55
CA PHE A 333 -1.04 -20.26 -3.60
C PHE A 333 -0.36 -21.10 -2.52
N LEU A 334 -0.49 -22.42 -2.57
CA LEU A 334 0.15 -23.38 -1.64
C LEU A 334 -0.11 -23.03 -0.16
N GLY A 335 -1.30 -22.50 0.15
CA GLY A 335 -1.67 -22.05 1.50
C GLY A 335 -0.94 -20.80 1.97
N ALA A 336 -0.34 -20.03 1.06
CA ALA A 336 0.23 -18.73 1.36
C ALA A 336 -0.83 -17.62 1.46
N GLU A 337 -2.06 -17.91 1.08
CA GLU A 337 -3.21 -17.01 1.17
C GLU A 337 -4.42 -17.75 1.74
N THR A 338 -5.41 -17.00 2.23
CA THR A 338 -6.61 -17.57 2.85
C THR A 338 -7.88 -17.19 2.08
N PRO A 339 -8.92 -18.05 2.04
CA PRO A 339 -10.20 -17.71 1.43
C PRO A 339 -10.81 -16.47 2.07
N ALA A 340 -11.27 -15.51 1.28
CA ALA A 340 -12.02 -14.36 1.79
C ALA A 340 -13.51 -14.71 1.97
N THR A 341 -14.04 -14.37 3.14
CA THR A 341 -15.45 -14.59 3.52
C THR A 341 -16.16 -13.31 3.98
N SER A 342 -15.52 -12.15 3.76
CA SER A 342 -15.97 -10.80 4.11
C SER A 342 -15.54 -9.82 3.04
N PHE A 343 -15.97 -8.55 3.12
CA PHE A 343 -15.66 -7.49 2.16
C PHE A 343 -14.54 -6.56 2.63
N VAL A 344 -13.94 -6.88 3.76
CA VAL A 344 -12.78 -6.21 4.35
C VAL A 344 -11.77 -7.25 4.82
N SER A 345 -10.51 -6.85 5.01
CA SER A 345 -9.47 -7.74 5.53
C SER A 345 -9.72 -8.15 7.00
N PRO A 346 -9.35 -9.37 7.39
CA PRO A 346 -9.49 -9.86 8.77
C PRO A 346 -8.65 -9.09 9.80
N VAL A 347 -7.69 -8.26 9.38
CA VAL A 347 -6.82 -7.53 10.30
C VAL A 347 -7.42 -6.21 10.80
N VAL A 348 -8.53 -5.73 10.21
CA VAL A 348 -9.14 -4.46 10.65
C VAL A 348 -10.11 -4.66 11.82
N ALA A 349 -10.16 -3.67 12.72
CA ALA A 349 -11.14 -3.65 13.79
C ALA A 349 -12.57 -3.66 13.22
N GLY A 350 -13.43 -4.53 13.77
CA GLY A 350 -14.82 -4.69 13.30
C GLY A 350 -15.00 -5.78 12.23
N TYR A 351 -13.93 -6.43 11.76
CA TYR A 351 -14.06 -7.58 10.88
C TYR A 351 -15.00 -8.65 11.46
N ARG A 352 -15.82 -9.24 10.61
CA ARG A 352 -16.71 -10.36 10.94
C ARG A 352 -16.45 -11.49 9.95
N GLU A 353 -16.05 -12.62 10.49
CA GLU A 353 -15.91 -13.82 9.67
C GLU A 353 -17.25 -14.25 9.07
N ASN A 354 -17.23 -14.75 7.85
CA ASN A 354 -18.41 -15.27 7.13
C ASN A 354 -19.53 -14.25 6.86
N THR A 355 -19.25 -12.94 6.84
CA THR A 355 -20.25 -11.92 6.50
C THR A 355 -20.87 -12.14 5.13
N CYS A 356 -20.12 -12.63 4.16
CA CYS A 356 -20.60 -12.99 2.82
C CYS A 356 -21.60 -14.17 2.85
N GLY A 357 -21.59 -15.01 3.90
CA GLY A 357 -22.50 -16.14 4.08
C GLY A 357 -22.50 -17.12 2.90
N ALA A 358 -23.68 -17.65 2.60
CA ALA A 358 -23.85 -18.63 1.53
C ALA A 358 -23.33 -18.18 0.15
N ASN A 359 -23.25 -16.86 -0.10
CA ASN A 359 -22.76 -16.33 -1.37
C ASN A 359 -21.24 -16.55 -1.55
N CYS A 360 -20.48 -16.80 -0.47
CA CYS A 360 -19.07 -17.16 -0.52
C CYS A 360 -18.80 -18.66 -0.31
N GLU A 361 -19.82 -19.44 -0.03
CA GLU A 361 -19.71 -20.91 0.07
C GLU A 361 -19.73 -21.55 -1.33
N TYR A 362 -18.84 -22.51 -1.55
CA TYR A 362 -18.84 -23.26 -2.80
C TYR A 362 -20.06 -24.20 -2.87
N ASN A 363 -21.00 -23.89 -3.75
CA ASN A 363 -22.20 -24.66 -3.98
C ASN A 363 -22.58 -24.67 -5.47
N PRO A 364 -21.94 -25.52 -6.28
CA PRO A 364 -22.14 -25.54 -7.73
C PRO A 364 -23.58 -25.90 -8.14
N THR A 365 -24.30 -26.66 -7.33
CA THR A 365 -25.69 -27.04 -7.61
C THR A 365 -26.64 -25.86 -7.48
N GLU A 366 -26.57 -25.11 -6.39
CA GLU A 366 -27.39 -23.93 -6.19
C GLU A 366 -26.95 -22.79 -7.12
N ALA A 367 -25.62 -22.64 -7.34
CA ALA A 367 -25.07 -21.70 -8.32
C ALA A 367 -25.68 -21.89 -9.71
N LYS A 368 -25.70 -23.12 -10.23
CA LYS A 368 -26.28 -23.44 -11.54
C LYS A 368 -27.77 -23.12 -11.60
N LYS A 369 -28.53 -23.54 -10.61
CA LYS A 369 -29.96 -23.29 -10.51
C LYS A 369 -30.28 -21.79 -10.51
N LEU A 370 -29.53 -21.00 -9.71
CA LEU A 370 -29.72 -19.56 -9.59
C LEU A 370 -29.33 -18.83 -10.89
N TYR A 371 -28.22 -19.26 -11.50
CA TYR A 371 -27.72 -18.71 -12.77
C TYR A 371 -28.70 -18.91 -13.92
N ASP A 372 -29.23 -20.14 -14.05
CA ASP A 372 -30.23 -20.47 -15.10
C ASP A 372 -31.55 -19.72 -14.90
N ALA A 373 -32.00 -19.61 -13.64
CA ALA A 373 -33.21 -18.84 -13.31
C ALA A 373 -33.06 -17.33 -13.60
N ALA A 374 -31.87 -16.80 -13.42
CA ALA A 374 -31.52 -15.41 -13.73
C ALA A 374 -31.22 -15.19 -15.22
N LYS A 375 -31.12 -16.25 -16.02
CA LYS A 375 -30.67 -16.20 -17.42
C LYS A 375 -29.32 -15.50 -17.57
N GLY A 376 -28.33 -15.95 -16.78
CA GLY A 376 -26.98 -15.42 -16.81
C GLY A 376 -26.33 -15.49 -18.19
N PRO A 377 -25.29 -14.68 -18.48
CA PRO A 377 -24.65 -14.61 -19.79
C PRO A 377 -24.01 -15.95 -20.20
N ALA A 378 -24.03 -16.28 -21.48
CA ALA A 378 -23.46 -17.53 -22.00
C ALA A 378 -21.91 -17.53 -22.00
N GLU A 379 -21.31 -16.37 -21.96
CA GLU A 379 -19.86 -16.16 -21.91
C GLU A 379 -19.49 -15.20 -20.79
N LEU A 380 -18.43 -15.52 -20.08
CA LEU A 380 -17.83 -14.70 -19.05
C LEU A 380 -16.35 -14.44 -19.35
N LYS A 381 -15.89 -13.26 -19.00
CA LYS A 381 -14.47 -12.89 -19.06
C LYS A 381 -14.05 -12.36 -17.70
N ILE A 382 -12.83 -12.72 -17.26
CA ILE A 382 -12.16 -12.10 -16.11
C ILE A 382 -10.94 -11.38 -16.66
N THR A 383 -10.97 -10.06 -16.65
CA THR A 383 -9.85 -9.24 -17.11
C THR A 383 -8.91 -8.95 -15.93
N TYR A 384 -7.62 -9.16 -16.17
CA TYR A 384 -6.55 -9.00 -15.19
C TYR A 384 -5.33 -8.34 -15.85
N ASN A 385 -4.46 -7.74 -15.05
CA ASN A 385 -3.18 -7.22 -15.52
C ASN A 385 -2.13 -8.35 -15.61
N ALA A 386 -1.46 -8.44 -16.74
CA ALA A 386 -0.50 -9.52 -17.06
C ALA A 386 0.92 -9.24 -16.51
N ASP A 387 1.19 -8.02 -16.02
CA ASP A 387 2.40 -7.65 -15.28
C ASP A 387 2.41 -8.13 -13.81
N GLY A 388 1.34 -8.80 -13.35
CA GLY A 388 1.26 -9.44 -12.05
C GLY A 388 0.97 -10.95 -12.14
N PRO A 389 1.10 -11.72 -11.04
CA PRO A 389 0.98 -13.19 -11.01
C PRO A 389 -0.50 -13.66 -11.03
N HIS A 390 -1.30 -13.13 -11.96
CA HIS A 390 -2.76 -13.32 -11.93
C HIS A 390 -3.28 -14.44 -12.81
N LYS A 391 -2.54 -14.80 -13.85
CA LYS A 391 -3.02 -15.75 -14.87
C LYS A 391 -3.43 -17.11 -14.29
N ALA A 392 -2.63 -17.69 -13.41
CA ALA A 392 -2.86 -19.05 -12.91
C ALA A 392 -4.17 -19.17 -12.12
N TRP A 393 -4.41 -18.25 -11.18
CA TRP A 393 -5.63 -18.28 -10.37
C TRP A 393 -6.87 -17.83 -11.15
N VAL A 394 -6.73 -16.92 -12.14
CA VAL A 394 -7.84 -16.54 -13.03
C VAL A 394 -8.25 -17.72 -13.90
N ASP A 395 -7.30 -18.45 -14.46
CA ASP A 395 -7.59 -19.66 -15.24
C ASP A 395 -8.26 -20.74 -14.37
N ALA A 396 -7.78 -20.96 -13.14
CA ALA A 396 -8.41 -21.87 -12.19
C ALA A 396 -9.85 -21.45 -11.85
N THR A 397 -10.08 -20.16 -11.58
CA THR A 397 -11.41 -19.59 -11.32
C THR A 397 -12.35 -19.80 -12.52
N CYS A 398 -11.88 -19.49 -13.72
CA CYS A 398 -12.66 -19.70 -14.96
C CYS A 398 -13.00 -21.19 -15.19
N ASN A 399 -12.08 -22.11 -14.90
CA ASN A 399 -12.34 -23.54 -15.01
C ASN A 399 -13.42 -24.00 -14.03
N GLN A 400 -13.40 -23.51 -12.77
CA GLN A 400 -14.45 -23.80 -11.79
C GLN A 400 -15.82 -23.24 -12.21
N ILE A 401 -15.87 -21.98 -12.67
CA ILE A 401 -17.09 -21.37 -13.21
C ILE A 401 -17.67 -22.19 -14.37
N LYS A 402 -16.80 -22.60 -15.30
CA LYS A 402 -17.20 -23.44 -16.43
C LYS A 402 -17.76 -24.79 -15.96
N ALA A 403 -17.11 -25.45 -15.03
CA ALA A 403 -17.53 -26.74 -14.48
C ALA A 403 -18.88 -26.62 -13.74
N ALA A 404 -19.05 -25.56 -12.92
CA ALA A 404 -20.25 -25.37 -12.10
C ALA A 404 -21.45 -24.86 -12.91
N LEU A 405 -21.26 -23.87 -13.78
CA LEU A 405 -22.35 -23.18 -14.48
C LEU A 405 -22.59 -23.69 -15.91
N GLY A 406 -21.62 -24.39 -16.51
CA GLY A 406 -21.71 -24.87 -17.89
C GLY A 406 -21.59 -23.75 -18.94
N VAL A 407 -20.99 -22.60 -18.59
CA VAL A 407 -20.77 -21.46 -19.48
C VAL A 407 -19.30 -21.32 -19.83
N ASN A 408 -18.99 -20.68 -20.95
CA ASN A 408 -17.60 -20.37 -21.28
C ASN A 408 -17.07 -19.24 -20.37
N CYS A 409 -15.91 -19.45 -19.74
CA CYS A 409 -15.19 -18.41 -19.00
C CYS A 409 -13.74 -18.35 -19.47
N THR A 410 -13.21 -17.16 -19.72
CA THR A 410 -11.83 -16.93 -20.19
C THR A 410 -11.17 -15.79 -19.43
N GLY A 411 -9.90 -15.99 -19.05
CA GLY A 411 -9.05 -14.93 -18.55
C GLY A 411 -8.55 -14.06 -19.72
N VAL A 412 -8.58 -12.74 -19.53
CA VAL A 412 -8.09 -11.76 -20.50
C VAL A 412 -7.00 -10.93 -19.84
N GLY A 413 -5.75 -11.08 -20.28
CA GLY A 413 -4.61 -10.32 -19.75
C GLY A 413 -4.48 -8.96 -20.45
N GLU A 414 -4.51 -7.87 -19.68
CA GLU A 414 -4.06 -6.56 -20.13
C GLU A 414 -2.57 -6.42 -19.84
N PRO A 415 -1.75 -5.82 -20.73
CA PRO A 415 -0.30 -5.78 -20.56
C PRO A 415 0.15 -5.19 -19.22
N LYS A 416 -0.49 -4.11 -18.78
CA LYS A 416 -0.17 -3.40 -17.55
C LYS A 416 -1.43 -3.10 -16.72
N PHE A 417 -1.26 -2.95 -15.40
CA PHE A 417 -2.36 -2.54 -14.51
C PHE A 417 -2.93 -1.18 -14.89
N ALA A 418 -2.08 -0.21 -15.25
CA ALA A 418 -2.53 1.11 -15.70
C ALA A 418 -3.43 1.05 -16.94
N ASP A 419 -3.14 0.12 -17.90
CA ASP A 419 -3.96 -0.06 -19.09
C ASP A 419 -5.36 -0.61 -18.71
N LEU A 420 -5.40 -1.54 -17.74
CA LEU A 420 -6.67 -2.05 -17.20
C LEU A 420 -7.48 -0.93 -16.54
N LEU A 421 -6.86 -0.14 -15.65
CA LEU A 421 -7.53 0.98 -14.98
C LEU A 421 -8.10 1.98 -15.99
N THR A 422 -7.32 2.39 -16.99
CA THR A 422 -7.78 3.30 -18.05
C THR A 422 -9.04 2.78 -18.75
N LYS A 423 -9.12 1.47 -19.01
CA LYS A 423 -10.29 0.87 -19.66
C LYS A 423 -11.53 0.88 -18.73
N VAL A 424 -11.36 0.55 -17.46
CA VAL A 424 -12.48 0.48 -16.52
C VAL A 424 -12.99 1.87 -16.14
N GLU A 425 -12.13 2.85 -16.00
CA GLU A 425 -12.50 4.26 -15.81
C GLU A 425 -13.33 4.81 -16.96
N LYS A 426 -12.96 4.47 -18.18
CA LYS A 426 -13.73 4.77 -19.41
C LYS A 426 -14.96 3.89 -19.58
N LYS A 427 -15.31 3.04 -18.60
CA LYS A 427 -16.45 2.10 -18.61
C LYS A 427 -16.50 1.21 -19.85
N GLN A 428 -15.35 0.82 -20.36
CA GLN A 428 -15.28 -0.10 -21.50
C GLN A 428 -15.75 -1.51 -21.07
N PRO A 429 -16.33 -2.32 -21.96
CA PRO A 429 -16.85 -3.65 -21.63
C PRO A 429 -15.73 -4.67 -21.50
N VAL A 430 -15.09 -4.70 -20.34
CA VAL A 430 -13.96 -5.61 -20.02
C VAL A 430 -14.41 -6.94 -19.37
N GLY A 431 -15.70 -7.13 -19.05
CA GLY A 431 -16.20 -8.25 -18.26
C GLY A 431 -15.92 -8.07 -16.76
N LEU A 432 -15.78 -9.16 -16.01
CA LEU A 432 -15.39 -9.10 -14.60
C LEU A 432 -13.97 -8.59 -14.48
N ILE A 433 -13.67 -7.86 -13.40
CA ILE A 433 -12.42 -7.11 -13.24
C ILE A 433 -11.64 -7.63 -12.04
N ARG A 434 -10.41 -8.10 -12.24
CA ARG A 434 -9.49 -8.41 -11.15
C ARG A 434 -9.05 -7.13 -10.46
N LEU A 435 -9.23 -7.05 -9.15
CA LEU A 435 -8.78 -5.95 -8.31
C LEU A 435 -8.27 -6.46 -6.97
N GLY A 436 -7.56 -5.62 -6.24
CA GLY A 436 -7.10 -5.86 -4.88
C GLY A 436 -6.99 -4.56 -4.12
N TRP A 437 -6.90 -4.66 -2.79
CA TRP A 437 -6.73 -3.53 -1.90
C TRP A 437 -5.79 -3.90 -0.75
N ILE A 438 -4.89 -3.02 -0.41
CA ILE A 438 -4.09 -3.03 0.81
C ILE A 438 -4.51 -1.80 1.60
N MET A 439 -4.72 -1.91 2.90
CA MET A 439 -5.19 -0.78 3.68
C MET A 439 -4.14 0.33 3.76
N ASP A 440 -4.61 1.57 3.71
CA ASP A 440 -3.79 2.76 3.98
C ASP A 440 -3.75 3.06 5.48
N TYR A 441 -4.83 2.74 6.18
CA TYR A 441 -4.99 2.83 7.64
C TYR A 441 -5.96 1.74 8.14
N PRO A 442 -5.83 1.29 9.40
CA PRO A 442 -6.46 0.05 9.86
C PRO A 442 -7.93 0.21 10.27
N LEU A 443 -8.78 0.71 9.37
CA LEU A 443 -10.23 0.86 9.57
C LEU A 443 -11.01 0.13 8.49
N MET A 444 -12.21 -0.40 8.83
CA MET A 444 -13.15 -0.92 7.83
C MET A 444 -13.48 0.13 6.75
N GLU A 445 -13.57 1.39 7.15
CA GLU A 445 -13.88 2.50 6.25
C GLU A 445 -12.90 2.63 5.09
N ASN A 446 -11.62 2.28 5.30
CA ASN A 446 -10.60 2.29 4.25
C ASN A 446 -10.85 1.26 3.13
N TYR A 447 -11.67 0.24 3.39
CA TYR A 447 -12.20 -0.68 2.36
C TYR A 447 -13.56 -0.20 1.84
N LEU A 448 -14.46 0.17 2.75
CA LEU A 448 -15.86 0.43 2.40
C LEU A 448 -16.01 1.73 1.57
N GLY A 449 -15.31 2.79 1.94
CA GLY A 449 -15.38 4.08 1.25
C GLY A 449 -14.79 4.01 -0.16
N PRO A 450 -13.48 3.80 -0.31
CA PRO A 450 -12.83 3.80 -1.61
C PRO A 450 -13.37 2.76 -2.59
N LEU A 451 -13.67 1.53 -2.11
CA LEU A 451 -14.03 0.42 -2.98
C LEU A 451 -15.51 0.37 -3.34
N TYR A 452 -16.44 0.79 -2.44
CA TYR A 452 -17.87 0.52 -2.65
C TYR A 452 -18.75 1.75 -2.59
N ALA A 453 -18.35 2.87 -1.98
CA ALA A 453 -19.16 4.08 -1.97
C ALA A 453 -19.36 4.64 -3.38
N THR A 454 -20.51 5.27 -3.62
CA THR A 454 -20.80 5.93 -4.90
C THR A 454 -19.73 7.01 -5.17
N GLY A 455 -19.02 6.87 -6.27
CA GLY A 455 -17.89 7.75 -6.62
C GLY A 455 -16.63 7.53 -5.78
N GLY A 456 -16.53 6.41 -5.06
CA GLY A 456 -15.30 6.00 -4.37
C GLY A 456 -14.12 5.89 -5.34
N SER A 457 -12.93 6.30 -4.90
CA SER A 457 -11.73 6.43 -5.76
C SER A 457 -11.33 5.15 -6.50
N SER A 458 -11.69 3.99 -5.96
CA SER A 458 -11.38 2.68 -6.52
C SER A 458 -12.61 1.82 -6.82
N ASN A 459 -13.79 2.43 -6.84
CA ASN A 459 -15.05 1.80 -7.25
C ASN A 459 -15.17 1.73 -8.77
N TYR A 460 -14.22 1.09 -9.43
CA TYR A 460 -14.15 0.98 -10.89
C TYR A 460 -15.28 0.17 -11.53
N TYR A 461 -15.98 -0.64 -10.75
CA TYR A 461 -17.12 -1.46 -11.21
C TYR A 461 -18.46 -0.75 -11.10
N GLY A 462 -18.47 0.51 -10.64
CA GLY A 462 -19.63 1.41 -10.72
C GLY A 462 -20.78 1.03 -9.80
N TYR A 463 -20.52 0.36 -8.69
CA TYR A 463 -21.50 0.09 -7.65
C TYR A 463 -22.02 1.40 -7.04
N SER A 464 -23.32 1.45 -6.75
CA SER A 464 -23.96 2.62 -6.13
C SER A 464 -25.18 2.18 -5.32
N ASN A 465 -25.19 2.57 -4.05
CA ASN A 465 -26.31 2.32 -3.14
C ASN A 465 -26.36 3.42 -2.08
N THR A 466 -27.40 4.25 -2.14
CA THR A 466 -27.55 5.41 -1.24
C THR A 466 -27.56 5.02 0.24
N THR A 467 -28.23 3.91 0.61
CA THR A 467 -28.25 3.45 2.02
C THR A 467 -26.87 2.99 2.49
N PHE A 468 -26.11 2.36 1.60
CA PHE A 468 -24.71 2.01 1.88
C PHE A 468 -23.87 3.26 2.12
N ASP A 469 -23.98 4.26 1.23
CA ASP A 469 -23.23 5.52 1.33
C ASP A 469 -23.57 6.27 2.63
N GLU A 470 -24.87 6.33 2.98
CA GLU A 470 -25.34 6.92 4.23
C GLU A 470 -24.76 6.21 5.47
N LEU A 471 -24.66 4.88 5.45
CA LEU A 471 -24.08 4.11 6.56
C LEU A 471 -22.57 4.30 6.67
N VAL A 472 -21.84 4.34 5.55
CA VAL A 472 -20.40 4.63 5.55
C VAL A 472 -20.15 6.02 6.13
N GLN A 473 -20.91 7.03 5.68
CA GLN A 473 -20.81 8.41 6.20
C GLN A 473 -21.21 8.50 7.67
N ALA A 474 -22.30 7.84 8.08
CA ALA A 474 -22.72 7.81 9.49
C ALA A 474 -21.66 7.15 10.41
N GLY A 475 -20.90 6.19 9.89
CA GLY A 475 -19.75 5.63 10.60
C GLY A 475 -18.62 6.65 10.77
N ARG A 476 -18.29 7.42 9.74
CA ARG A 476 -17.30 8.50 9.86
C ARG A 476 -17.71 9.57 10.87
N GLU A 477 -19.01 9.92 10.91
CA GLU A 477 -19.58 10.93 11.78
C GLU A 477 -19.94 10.44 13.19
N ALA A 478 -19.76 9.15 13.47
CA ALA A 478 -20.06 8.56 14.77
C ALA A 478 -19.27 9.22 15.91
N ALA A 479 -19.82 9.20 17.13
CA ALA A 479 -19.19 9.82 18.27
C ALA A 479 -18.01 9.01 18.80
N THR A 480 -18.06 7.68 18.64
CA THR A 480 -17.01 6.76 19.09
C THR A 480 -16.60 5.76 18.00
N PRO A 481 -15.39 5.16 18.08
CA PRO A 481 -14.95 4.12 17.17
C PRO A 481 -15.90 2.90 17.14
N GLU A 482 -16.49 2.52 18.28
CA GLU A 482 -17.40 1.39 18.37
C GLU A 482 -18.72 1.65 17.63
N GLU A 483 -19.26 2.86 17.75
CA GLU A 483 -20.42 3.29 16.98
C GLU A 483 -20.12 3.33 15.49
N ALA A 484 -18.93 3.79 15.11
CA ALA A 484 -18.45 3.79 13.73
C ALA A 484 -18.43 2.37 13.16
N ILE A 485 -17.79 1.43 13.85
CA ILE A 485 -17.73 0.02 13.48
C ILE A 485 -19.13 -0.57 13.30
N ALA A 486 -20.07 -0.29 14.20
CA ALA A 486 -21.43 -0.79 14.11
C ALA A 486 -22.17 -0.30 12.83
N LYS A 487 -21.90 0.93 12.39
CA LYS A 487 -22.43 1.47 11.13
C LYS A 487 -21.77 0.83 9.90
N TRP A 488 -20.46 0.68 9.92
CA TRP A 488 -19.71 0.04 8.85
C TRP A 488 -20.07 -1.45 8.69
N GLN A 489 -20.32 -2.16 9.78
CA GLN A 489 -20.84 -3.53 9.72
C GLN A 489 -22.23 -3.61 9.08
N GLN A 490 -23.13 -2.63 9.36
CA GLN A 490 -24.42 -2.55 8.67
C GLN A 490 -24.26 -2.26 7.17
N ALA A 491 -23.30 -1.43 6.78
CA ALA A 491 -22.97 -1.21 5.38
C ALA A 491 -22.46 -2.50 4.71
N GLU A 492 -21.58 -3.24 5.37
CA GLU A 492 -21.07 -4.53 4.89
C GLU A 492 -22.20 -5.57 4.69
N ASP A 493 -23.22 -5.59 5.55
CA ASP A 493 -24.40 -6.45 5.39
C ASP A 493 -25.19 -6.17 4.10
N ILE A 494 -25.11 -4.95 3.55
CA ILE A 494 -25.67 -4.62 2.22
C ILE A 494 -24.82 -5.26 1.12
N LEU A 495 -23.49 -5.16 1.22
CA LEU A 495 -22.58 -5.78 0.25
C LEU A 495 -22.77 -7.29 0.18
N ALA A 496 -22.99 -7.94 1.33
CA ALA A 496 -23.24 -9.38 1.41
C ALA A 496 -24.51 -9.80 0.63
N LYS A 497 -25.52 -8.94 0.57
CA LYS A 497 -26.76 -9.19 -0.18
C LYS A 497 -26.61 -8.85 -1.66
N GLU A 498 -25.93 -7.76 -1.97
CA GLU A 498 -25.86 -7.21 -3.33
C GLU A 498 -24.68 -7.71 -4.15
N MET A 499 -23.64 -8.24 -3.50
CA MET A 499 -22.48 -8.86 -4.15
C MET A 499 -21.90 -8.01 -5.29
N PRO A 500 -21.46 -6.76 -5.04
CA PRO A 500 -20.86 -5.95 -6.10
C PRO A 500 -19.49 -6.50 -6.55
N VAL A 501 -18.87 -7.29 -5.69
CA VAL A 501 -17.63 -8.01 -5.97
C VAL A 501 -17.74 -9.46 -5.47
N ILE A 502 -16.85 -10.30 -5.94
CA ILE A 502 -16.59 -11.64 -5.40
C ILE A 502 -15.40 -11.51 -4.46
N PRO A 503 -15.57 -11.53 -3.13
CA PRO A 503 -14.44 -11.73 -2.21
C PRO A 503 -13.74 -13.03 -2.58
N LEU A 504 -12.45 -12.99 -2.85
CA LEU A 504 -11.72 -14.17 -3.33
C LEU A 504 -10.77 -14.71 -2.27
N ARG A 505 -9.81 -13.89 -1.85
CA ARG A 505 -8.79 -14.28 -0.89
C ARG A 505 -8.24 -13.09 -0.12
N ASN A 506 -7.70 -13.38 1.06
CA ASN A 506 -6.90 -12.44 1.84
C ASN A 506 -5.43 -12.82 1.72
N ASP A 507 -4.59 -11.84 1.48
CA ASP A 507 -3.16 -12.02 1.35
C ASP A 507 -2.52 -12.30 2.73
N GLN A 508 -1.34 -12.90 2.70
CA GLN A 508 -0.42 -12.99 3.82
C GLN A 508 0.95 -12.46 3.37
N ASN A 509 1.70 -11.90 4.29
CA ASN A 509 3.13 -11.71 4.06
C ASN A 509 3.79 -13.08 4.00
N VAL A 510 4.47 -13.37 2.93
CA VAL A 510 5.28 -14.58 2.74
C VAL A 510 6.68 -14.11 2.42
N PHE A 511 7.54 -14.10 3.42
CA PHE A 511 8.84 -13.46 3.34
C PHE A 511 9.97 -14.39 3.78
N GLY A 512 11.19 -14.00 3.45
CA GLY A 512 12.38 -14.72 3.82
C GLY A 512 13.56 -13.81 4.12
N TYR A 513 14.52 -14.34 4.88
CA TYR A 513 15.71 -13.60 5.24
C TYR A 513 16.98 -14.48 5.28
N SER A 514 18.16 -13.85 5.13
CA SER A 514 19.45 -14.50 5.12
C SER A 514 19.89 -14.95 6.52
N GLU A 515 20.94 -15.76 6.62
CA GLU A 515 21.55 -16.15 7.90
C GLU A 515 22.28 -14.97 8.60
N LYS A 516 22.49 -13.88 7.87
CA LYS A 516 23.19 -12.69 8.38
C LYS A 516 22.31 -11.80 9.24
N VAL A 517 20.99 -12.01 9.23
CA VAL A 517 20.03 -11.18 9.98
C VAL A 517 19.10 -12.03 10.83
N SER A 518 18.55 -11.42 11.87
CA SER A 518 17.57 -12.00 12.79
C SER A 518 16.50 -10.98 13.15
N ASN A 519 15.43 -11.43 13.83
CA ASN A 519 14.31 -10.60 14.28
C ASN A 519 13.60 -9.87 13.12
N VAL A 520 13.60 -10.47 11.93
CA VAL A 520 12.90 -9.92 10.77
C VAL A 520 11.41 -10.17 10.93
N THR A 521 10.62 -9.11 10.92
CA THR A 521 9.16 -9.16 10.87
C THR A 521 8.65 -8.20 9.81
N VAL A 522 7.51 -8.55 9.21
CA VAL A 522 6.81 -7.74 8.20
C VAL A 522 5.43 -7.43 8.75
N ASP A 523 5.07 -6.15 8.74
CA ASP A 523 3.84 -5.64 9.32
C ASP A 523 2.60 -5.83 8.41
N LEU A 524 1.45 -5.35 8.86
CA LEU A 524 0.19 -5.44 8.14
C LEU A 524 0.14 -4.58 6.84
N PHE A 525 1.09 -3.66 6.69
CA PHE A 525 1.27 -2.80 5.52
C PHE A 525 2.38 -3.31 4.59
N GLN A 526 2.85 -4.55 4.80
CA GLN A 526 3.95 -5.19 4.06
C GLN A 526 5.32 -4.54 4.26
N LYS A 527 5.53 -3.79 5.35
CA LYS A 527 6.79 -3.11 5.64
C LYS A 527 7.64 -3.92 6.61
N VAL A 528 8.95 -3.96 6.38
CA VAL A 528 9.91 -4.54 7.33
C VAL A 528 9.99 -3.69 8.59
N ASN A 529 9.95 -4.33 9.76
CA ASN A 529 10.19 -3.64 11.03
C ASN A 529 11.68 -3.30 11.18
N LEU A 530 12.03 -2.11 10.79
CA LEU A 530 13.42 -1.62 10.77
C LEU A 530 14.03 -1.40 12.15
N TYR A 531 13.22 -1.40 13.20
CA TYR A 531 13.70 -1.17 14.58
C TYR A 531 14.19 -2.44 15.28
N GLU A 532 13.68 -3.62 14.87
CA GLU A 532 13.98 -4.88 15.53
C GLU A 532 14.98 -5.77 14.78
N ILE A 533 15.19 -5.54 13.48
CA ILE A 533 16.16 -6.29 12.69
C ILE A 533 17.56 -6.12 13.22
N GLU A 534 18.31 -7.22 13.32
CA GLU A 534 19.68 -7.27 13.81
C GLU A 534 20.58 -8.04 12.85
N VAL A 535 21.83 -7.57 12.70
CA VAL A 535 22.87 -8.32 12.01
C VAL A 535 23.45 -9.36 12.98
N VAL A 536 23.47 -10.62 12.56
CA VAL A 536 24.05 -11.75 13.31
C VAL A 536 25.55 -11.78 13.02
N ASN A 537 26.38 -11.66 14.07
CA ASN A 537 27.85 -11.67 14.00
C ASN A 537 28.40 -13.10 14.04
#